data_a9328bd702563321510ab876ea9f6e5a
#
_entry.id   a9328bd702563321510ab876ea9f6e5a
#
_cell.length_a   1.000
_cell.length_b   1.000
_cell.length_c   1.000
_cell.angle_alpha   90.00
_cell.angle_beta   90.00
_cell.angle_gamma   90.00
#
_symmetry.space_group_name_H-M   'P 1'
#
loop_
_entity.id
_entity.type
_entity.pdbx_description
1 polymer ?
#
loop_
_entity_poly.entity_id
_entity_poly.type
_entity_poly.pdbx_seq_one_letter_code
_entity_poly.pdbx_strand_id
1 'polypeptide(L)'
;MLFNKKAELNVLINLAAIDRIIDAKEVNLIHMIGKANGFTKEEVDDMIRHPQTVIRMSEMTPDEKFEHLYYLITLMKSDGKIFQNEIDFCEKIADKLGYRKGVVATMSQYIYSDINVRADRDLLRTKSDQFIKY
;
A
#
# COMPACT_ATOMS: atom_id res chain seq x y z
N MET A 1 -16.49 0.65 -0.33
CA MET A 1 -15.63 0.06 0.72
C MET A 1 -15.05 1.16 1.60
N LEU A 2 -15.21 1.03 2.89
CA LEU A 2 -14.67 2.01 3.83
C LEU A 2 -13.17 1.76 4.04
N PHE A 3 -12.41 2.85 4.10
CA PHE A 3 -10.99 2.79 4.39
C PHE A 3 -10.79 2.36 5.85
N ASN A 4 -10.06 1.27 6.04
CA ASN A 4 -9.72 0.76 7.37
C ASN A 4 -8.20 0.59 7.43
N LYS A 5 -7.55 1.42 8.22
CA LYS A 5 -6.09 1.44 8.32
C LYS A 5 -5.50 0.09 8.72
N LYS A 6 -6.13 -0.58 9.68
CA LYS A 6 -5.63 -1.88 10.15
C LYS A 6 -5.77 -2.95 9.06
N ALA A 7 -6.91 -3.00 8.38
CA ALA A 7 -7.13 -3.94 7.30
C ALA A 7 -6.15 -3.70 6.15
N GLU A 8 -5.92 -2.46 5.78
CA GLU A 8 -5.01 -2.13 4.69
C GLU A 8 -3.55 -2.35 5.07
N LEU A 9 -3.18 -2.11 6.32
CA LEU A 9 -1.83 -2.46 6.79
C LEU A 9 -1.61 -3.97 6.77
N ASN A 10 -2.62 -4.76 7.12
CA ASN A 10 -2.57 -6.22 6.98
C ASN A 10 -2.39 -6.63 5.52
N VAL A 11 -3.09 -5.98 4.58
CA VAL A 11 -2.93 -6.23 3.15
C VAL A 11 -1.48 -5.96 2.72
N LEU A 12 -0.92 -4.83 3.14
CA LEU A 12 0.46 -4.47 2.83
C LEU A 12 1.43 -5.52 3.34
N ILE A 13 1.27 -5.96 4.59
CA ILE A 13 2.13 -6.98 5.21
C ILE A 13 2.00 -8.30 4.48
N ASN A 14 0.79 -8.72 4.13
CA ASN A 14 0.56 -9.96 3.40
C ASN A 14 1.25 -9.94 2.03
N LEU A 15 1.13 -8.82 1.31
CA LEU A 15 1.78 -8.67 0.01
C LEU A 15 3.31 -8.65 0.15
N ALA A 16 3.83 -7.99 1.19
CA ALA A 16 5.27 -7.98 1.44
C ALA A 16 5.79 -9.39 1.73
N ALA A 17 4.98 -10.21 2.39
CA ALA A 17 5.35 -11.57 2.81
C ALA A 17 5.04 -12.64 1.76
N ILE A 18 4.50 -12.27 0.60
CA ILE A 18 4.04 -13.25 -0.39
C ILE A 18 5.18 -14.14 -0.90
N ASP A 19 6.40 -13.63 -0.91
CA ASP A 19 7.61 -14.37 -1.28
C ASP A 19 8.26 -15.06 -0.07
N ARG A 20 7.58 -15.08 1.06
CA ARG A 20 7.98 -15.71 2.33
C ARG A 20 9.09 -15.01 3.11
N ILE A 21 9.72 -13.99 2.55
CA ILE A 21 10.80 -13.28 3.24
C ILE A 21 10.50 -11.79 3.26
N ILE A 22 10.34 -11.25 4.47
CA ILE A 22 10.33 -9.80 4.69
C ILE A 22 11.71 -9.48 5.30
N ASP A 23 12.54 -8.72 4.58
CA ASP A 23 13.86 -8.40 5.10
C ASP A 23 13.80 -7.31 6.19
N ALA A 24 14.92 -7.08 6.89
CA ALA A 24 14.97 -6.14 8.00
C ALA A 24 14.63 -4.70 7.57
N LYS A 25 15.01 -4.30 6.37
CA LYS A 25 14.69 -2.97 5.84
C LYS A 25 13.20 -2.81 5.61
N GLU A 26 12.57 -3.83 5.07
CA GLU A 26 11.12 -3.82 4.82
C GLU A 26 10.35 -3.82 6.14
N VAL A 27 10.79 -4.60 7.13
CA VAL A 27 10.20 -4.59 8.47
C VAL A 27 10.25 -3.19 9.07
N ASN A 28 11.40 -2.51 8.96
CA ASN A 28 11.55 -1.15 9.46
C ASN A 28 10.59 -0.17 8.75
N LEU A 29 10.44 -0.30 7.44
CA LEU A 29 9.50 0.54 6.69
C LEU A 29 8.05 0.28 7.10
N ILE A 30 7.68 -0.97 7.32
CA ILE A 30 6.35 -1.34 7.79
C ILE A 30 6.10 -0.70 9.17
N HIS A 31 7.09 -0.73 10.07
CA HIS A 31 6.99 -0.07 11.37
C HIS A 31 6.83 1.44 11.24
N MET A 32 7.57 2.07 10.34
CA MET A 32 7.44 3.51 10.09
C MET A 32 6.04 3.86 9.59
N ILE A 33 5.53 3.11 8.62
CA ILE A 33 4.18 3.31 8.08
C ILE A 33 3.14 3.07 9.16
N GLY A 34 3.29 2.01 9.95
CA GLY A 34 2.38 1.69 11.03
C GLY A 34 2.33 2.81 12.09
N LYS A 35 3.51 3.29 12.50
CA LYS A 35 3.60 4.38 13.48
C LYS A 35 2.94 5.66 12.96
N ALA A 36 3.16 6.00 11.72
CA ALA A 36 2.55 7.17 11.09
C ALA A 36 1.02 7.07 11.05
N ASN A 37 0.48 5.86 11.07
CA ASN A 37 -0.95 5.60 11.07
C ASN A 37 -1.53 5.30 12.46
N GLY A 38 -0.74 5.49 13.53
CA GLY A 38 -1.20 5.38 14.90
C GLY A 38 -1.07 4.00 15.52
N PHE A 39 -0.33 3.09 14.92
CA PHE A 39 -0.10 1.75 15.47
C PHE A 39 1.17 1.72 16.32
N THR A 40 1.14 0.96 17.40
CA THR A 40 2.34 0.73 18.22
C THR A 40 3.24 -0.31 17.55
N LYS A 41 4.50 -0.34 17.99
CA LYS A 41 5.46 -1.34 17.52
C LYS A 41 4.94 -2.75 17.79
N GLU A 42 4.38 -2.98 18.97
CA GLU A 42 3.85 -4.27 19.39
C GLU A 42 2.69 -4.70 18.50
N GLU A 43 1.80 -3.77 18.16
CA GLU A 43 0.67 -4.06 17.27
C GLU A 43 1.16 -4.47 15.88
N VAL A 44 2.15 -3.75 15.34
CA VAL A 44 2.72 -4.06 14.03
C VAL A 44 3.47 -5.40 14.05
N ASP A 45 4.25 -5.66 15.11
CA ASP A 45 4.95 -6.95 15.27
C ASP A 45 3.96 -8.12 15.30
N ASP A 46 2.84 -7.95 15.99
CA ASP A 46 1.80 -8.97 16.06
C ASP A 46 1.19 -9.21 14.67
N MET A 47 0.93 -8.15 13.92
CA MET A 47 0.38 -8.27 12.56
C MET A 47 1.35 -8.99 11.63
N ILE A 48 2.66 -8.76 11.78
CA ILE A 48 3.69 -9.44 10.97
C ILE A 48 3.76 -10.92 11.33
N ARG A 49 3.70 -11.24 12.63
CA ARG A 49 3.79 -12.63 13.10
C ARG A 49 2.53 -13.43 12.80
N HIS A 50 1.36 -12.77 12.80
CA HIS A 50 0.06 -13.43 12.64
C HIS A 50 -0.76 -12.72 11.56
N PRO A 51 -0.36 -12.85 10.27
CA PRO A 51 -1.12 -12.24 9.18
C PRO A 51 -2.55 -12.79 9.17
N GLN A 52 -3.54 -11.90 9.24
CA GLN A 52 -4.93 -12.33 9.38
C GLN A 52 -5.66 -12.53 8.06
N THR A 53 -5.09 -12.05 6.97
CA THR A 53 -5.76 -12.08 5.68
C THR A 53 -4.95 -12.89 4.67
N VAL A 54 -5.61 -13.87 4.05
CA VAL A 54 -5.02 -14.56 2.90
C VAL A 54 -5.51 -13.84 1.66
N ILE A 55 -4.58 -13.22 0.96
CA ILE A 55 -4.89 -12.50 -0.28
C ILE A 55 -4.74 -13.43 -1.45
N ARG A 56 -5.83 -13.61 -2.20
CA ARG A 56 -5.83 -14.40 -3.42
C ARG A 56 -5.80 -13.45 -4.62
N MET A 57 -4.61 -13.21 -5.12
CA MET A 57 -4.38 -12.27 -6.21
C MET A 57 -5.16 -12.64 -7.47
N SER A 58 -5.27 -13.93 -7.76
CA SER A 58 -5.99 -14.42 -8.95
C SER A 58 -7.49 -14.14 -8.90
N GLU A 59 -8.03 -13.90 -7.71
CA GLU A 59 -9.45 -13.63 -7.51
C GLU A 59 -9.77 -12.14 -7.42
N MET A 60 -8.75 -11.29 -7.40
CA MET A 60 -8.95 -9.84 -7.35
C MET A 60 -9.41 -9.28 -8.69
N THR A 61 -10.49 -8.51 -8.65
CA THR A 61 -10.93 -7.72 -9.79
C THR A 61 -10.00 -6.52 -10.00
N PRO A 62 -9.96 -5.92 -11.19
CA PRO A 62 -9.22 -4.67 -11.40
C PRO A 62 -9.63 -3.56 -10.44
N ASP A 63 -10.92 -3.48 -10.09
CA ASP A 63 -11.42 -2.49 -9.14
C ASP A 63 -10.85 -2.71 -7.74
N GLU A 64 -10.81 -3.96 -7.29
CA GLU A 64 -10.24 -4.31 -5.99
C GLU A 64 -8.73 -4.01 -5.94
N LYS A 65 -8.01 -4.32 -7.00
CA LYS A 65 -6.58 -4.00 -7.10
C LYS A 65 -6.33 -2.50 -7.02
N PHE A 66 -7.15 -1.71 -7.70
CA PHE A 66 -7.06 -0.25 -7.64
C PHE A 66 -7.34 0.26 -6.23
N GLU A 67 -8.37 -0.25 -5.55
CA GLU A 67 -8.70 0.17 -4.19
C GLU A 67 -7.53 -0.11 -3.23
N HIS A 68 -6.93 -1.29 -3.31
CA HIS A 68 -5.77 -1.61 -2.47
C HIS A 68 -4.58 -0.73 -2.79
N LEU A 69 -4.31 -0.48 -4.07
CA LEU A 69 -3.23 0.43 -4.47
C LEU A 69 -3.45 1.83 -3.92
N TYR A 70 -4.66 2.34 -4.04
CA TYR A 70 -5.03 3.67 -3.52
C TYR A 70 -4.78 3.75 -2.00
N TYR A 71 -5.27 2.76 -1.26
CA TYR A 71 -5.14 2.74 0.20
C TYR A 71 -3.70 2.54 0.66
N LEU A 72 -2.91 1.74 -0.05
CA LEU A 72 -1.49 1.57 0.27
C LEU A 72 -0.75 2.89 0.15
N ILE A 73 -1.01 3.65 -0.90
CA ILE A 73 -0.38 4.96 -1.09
C ILE A 73 -0.88 5.95 -0.02
N THR A 74 -2.15 5.87 0.34
CA THR A 74 -2.71 6.70 1.42
C THR A 74 -2.01 6.42 2.75
N LEU A 75 -1.77 5.15 3.07
CA LEU A 75 -1.01 4.77 4.28
C LEU A 75 0.40 5.34 4.25
N MET A 76 1.07 5.24 3.11
CA MET A 76 2.43 5.74 2.95
C MET A 76 2.51 7.25 3.16
N LYS A 77 1.50 8.00 2.72
CA LYS A 77 1.48 9.47 2.77
C LYS A 77 0.88 10.04 4.06
N SER A 78 0.51 9.21 5.02
CA SER A 78 -0.25 9.66 6.19
C SER A 78 0.49 10.65 7.09
N ASP A 79 1.82 10.68 7.05
CA ASP A 79 2.64 11.63 7.81
C ASP A 79 2.97 12.90 7.02
N GLY A 80 2.46 13.04 5.81
CA GLY A 80 2.68 14.19 4.94
C GLY A 80 4.04 14.22 4.26
N LYS A 81 4.90 13.24 4.55
CA LYS A 81 6.24 13.15 3.95
C LYS A 81 6.35 11.85 3.18
N ILE A 82 7.04 11.91 2.05
CA ILE A 82 7.31 10.73 1.23
C ILE A 82 8.82 10.62 1.05
N PHE A 83 9.37 9.49 1.48
CA PHE A 83 10.77 9.19 1.28
C PHE A 83 10.92 8.22 0.11
N GLN A 84 12.05 8.31 -0.62
CA GLN A 84 12.28 7.50 -1.80
C GLN A 84 12.24 5.99 -1.46
N ASN A 85 12.75 5.59 -0.30
CA ASN A 85 12.72 4.18 0.11
C ASN A 85 11.30 3.68 0.36
N GLU A 86 10.39 4.55 0.81
CA GLU A 86 8.98 4.19 0.98
C GLU A 86 8.30 4.02 -0.37
N ILE A 87 8.61 4.90 -1.32
CA ILE A 87 8.10 4.78 -2.69
C ILE A 87 8.59 3.47 -3.30
N ASP A 88 9.88 3.18 -3.19
CA ASP A 88 10.47 1.95 -3.75
C ASP A 88 9.84 0.71 -3.14
N PHE A 89 9.60 0.70 -1.84
CA PHE A 89 8.92 -0.40 -1.17
C PHE A 89 7.50 -0.58 -1.68
N CYS A 90 6.73 0.52 -1.76
CA CYS A 90 5.36 0.45 -2.26
C CYS A 90 5.30 0.05 -3.74
N GLU A 91 6.29 0.42 -4.54
CA GLU A 91 6.40 -0.05 -5.93
C GLU A 91 6.54 -1.58 -5.99
N LYS A 92 7.32 -2.17 -5.07
CA LYS A 92 7.44 -3.64 -4.97
C LYS A 92 6.10 -4.27 -4.61
N ILE A 93 5.36 -3.64 -3.70
CA ILE A 93 4.02 -4.13 -3.31
C ILE A 93 3.05 -4.01 -4.49
N ALA A 94 3.08 -2.88 -5.20
CA ALA A 94 2.24 -2.66 -6.36
C ALA A 94 2.54 -3.68 -7.48
N ASP A 95 3.81 -4.06 -7.64
CA ASP A 95 4.19 -5.11 -8.59
C ASP A 95 3.45 -6.42 -8.27
N LYS A 96 3.35 -6.75 -7.00
CA LYS A 96 2.64 -7.96 -6.55
C LYS A 96 1.13 -7.84 -6.78
N LEU A 97 0.60 -6.62 -6.83
CA LEU A 97 -0.80 -6.37 -7.21
C LEU A 97 -1.03 -6.43 -8.72
N GLY A 98 0.03 -6.50 -9.51
CA GLY A 98 -0.08 -6.58 -10.96
C GLY A 98 0.13 -5.26 -11.69
N TYR A 99 0.81 -4.30 -11.07
CA TYR A 99 1.14 -3.01 -11.68
C TYR A 99 2.62 -2.93 -12.03
N ARG A 100 2.92 -2.22 -13.10
CA ARG A 100 4.30 -1.97 -13.51
C ARG A 100 4.94 -0.91 -12.62
N LYS A 101 6.26 -0.92 -12.53
CA LYS A 101 7.03 0.07 -11.81
C LYS A 101 6.69 1.49 -12.30
N GLY A 102 6.61 2.43 -11.37
CA GLY A 102 6.29 3.81 -11.66
C GLY A 102 4.87 4.20 -11.28
N VAL A 103 3.98 3.23 -11.04
CA VAL A 103 2.59 3.51 -10.70
C VAL A 103 2.47 4.25 -9.37
N VAL A 104 3.25 3.88 -8.36
CA VAL A 104 3.20 4.53 -7.04
C VAL A 104 3.71 5.96 -7.14
N ALA A 105 4.86 6.15 -7.79
CA ALA A 105 5.43 7.48 -7.98
C ALA A 105 4.47 8.40 -8.74
N THR A 106 3.81 7.89 -9.78
CA THR A 106 2.83 8.65 -10.56
C THR A 106 1.62 9.00 -9.73
N MET A 107 1.01 8.01 -9.07
CA MET A 107 -0.23 8.22 -8.31
C MET A 107 -0.01 9.07 -7.07
N SER A 108 1.16 8.98 -6.43
CA SER A 108 1.43 9.72 -5.20
C SER A 108 1.37 11.24 -5.41
N GLN A 109 1.53 11.71 -6.64
CA GLN A 109 1.42 13.13 -6.97
C GLN A 109 -0.03 13.62 -6.87
N TYR A 110 -1.01 12.73 -6.99
CA TYR A 110 -2.43 13.05 -7.04
C TYR A 110 -3.20 12.64 -5.78
N ILE A 111 -2.57 11.89 -4.89
CA ILE A 111 -3.18 11.48 -3.62
C ILE A 111 -2.65 12.40 -2.53
N TYR A 112 -3.57 13.05 -1.82
CA TYR A 112 -3.22 14.06 -0.82
C TYR A 112 -3.32 13.48 0.59
N SER A 113 -2.41 13.90 1.48
CA SER A 113 -2.43 13.51 2.88
C SER A 113 -3.49 14.27 3.68
N ASP A 114 -3.94 15.43 3.20
CA ASP A 114 -4.96 16.23 3.85
C ASP A 114 -6.34 15.63 3.56
N ILE A 115 -7.06 15.26 4.61
CA ILE A 115 -8.39 14.64 4.50
C ILE A 115 -9.43 15.57 3.88
N ASN A 116 -9.19 16.89 3.89
CA ASN A 116 -10.08 17.87 3.29
C ASN A 116 -9.88 18.00 1.78
N VAL A 117 -8.81 17.42 1.24
CA VAL A 117 -8.52 17.44 -0.19
C VAL A 117 -8.76 16.03 -0.74
N ARG A 118 -9.82 15.90 -1.53
CA ARG A 118 -10.16 14.60 -2.13
C ARG A 118 -9.39 14.40 -3.42
N ALA A 119 -8.87 13.19 -3.58
CA ALA A 119 -8.24 12.81 -4.84
C ALA A 119 -9.33 12.57 -5.90
N ASP A 120 -9.01 12.90 -7.14
CA ASP A 120 -9.87 12.58 -8.28
C ASP A 120 -9.69 11.09 -8.62
N ARG A 121 -10.63 10.27 -8.18
CA ARG A 121 -10.54 8.81 -8.33
C ARG A 121 -10.61 8.37 -9.80
N ASP A 122 -11.37 9.06 -10.63
CA ASP A 122 -11.45 8.73 -12.05
C ASP A 122 -10.13 9.00 -12.76
N LEU A 123 -9.50 10.12 -12.46
CA LEU A 123 -8.18 10.45 -12.97
C LEU A 123 -7.14 9.42 -12.50
N LEU A 124 -7.17 9.06 -11.22
CA LEU A 124 -6.26 8.07 -10.65
C LEU A 124 -6.44 6.71 -11.31
N ARG A 125 -7.68 6.31 -11.57
CA ARG A 125 -7.95 5.04 -12.24
C ARG A 125 -7.38 5.05 -13.65
N THR A 126 -7.60 6.13 -14.39
CA THR A 126 -7.05 6.28 -15.73
C THR A 126 -5.53 6.21 -15.72
N LYS A 127 -4.89 6.89 -14.77
CA LYS A 127 -3.43 6.88 -14.64
C LYS A 127 -2.90 5.49 -14.27
N SER A 128 -3.51 4.83 -13.28
CA SER A 128 -3.04 3.51 -12.83
C SER A 128 -3.27 2.43 -13.87
N ASP A 129 -4.35 2.51 -14.65
CA ASP A 129 -4.62 1.51 -15.69
C ASP A 129 -3.52 1.43 -16.74
N GLN A 130 -2.76 2.51 -16.94
CA GLN A 130 -1.62 2.53 -17.86
C GLN A 130 -0.47 1.65 -17.37
N PHE A 131 -0.46 1.28 -16.10
CA PHE A 131 0.60 0.49 -15.48
C PHE A 131 0.18 -0.97 -15.24
N ILE A 132 -1.03 -1.36 -15.62
CA ILE A 132 -1.49 -2.75 -15.43
C ILE A 132 -0.65 -3.68 -16.30
N LYS A 133 -0.20 -4.79 -15.70
CA LYS A 133 0.46 -5.87 -16.43
C LYS A 133 -0.60 -6.77 -17.06
N TYR A 134 -0.40 -7.06 -18.32
CA TYR A 134 -1.26 -7.97 -19.06
C TYR A 134 -0.55 -9.31 -19.31
#